data_72407d910bce777800cb0606af09d7f9
#
_entry.id   72407d910bce777800cb0606af09d7f9
#
_cell.length_a   1.000
_cell.length_b   1.000
_cell.length_c   1.000
_cell.angle_alpha   90.00
_cell.angle_beta   90.00
_cell.angle_gamma   90.00
#
_symmetry.space_group_name_H-M   'P 1'
#
loop_
_entity.id
_entity.type
_entity.pdbx_description
1 polymer ?
#
loop_
_entity_poly.entity_id
_entity_poly.type
_entity_poly.pdbx_seq_one_letter_code
_entity_poly.pdbx_strand_id
1 'polypeptide(L)'
;MTLYKINDRICIHYKVTRRWDVFCLALRELTYLAVGLRILAALVMGGALGLERGMKNRPAGLRTYMLVCVGSCLIMMTNQYIFQATGVGDPTRMSAQVVSGIGFLGAGTIVVSQRNQIKGLTTAAGLWACAAAGLALGIGFYEAAVLGGVAIFVVLTLLHRWDDRMHSKGRAFILYFELSKDYALGEFIRAVRGMEIEIFDVRMESEMVLRDGESAFTATIKTKQRVDHRKVLDEIKTLPGVAYLEEL
;
A
#
# COMPACT_ATOMS: atom_id res chain seq x y z
N MET A 1 18.56 -19.11 32.09
CA MET A 1 18.51 -19.54 30.69
C MET A 1 19.34 -20.81 30.55
N THR A 2 18.69 -21.98 30.54
CA THR A 2 19.38 -23.27 30.50
C THR A 2 19.22 -23.84 29.11
N LEU A 3 20.31 -23.96 28.38
CA LEU A 3 20.33 -24.58 27.04
C LEU A 3 20.30 -26.11 27.23
N TYR A 4 19.28 -26.77 26.76
CA TYR A 4 19.17 -28.23 26.70
C TYR A 4 19.30 -28.68 25.24
N LYS A 5 20.26 -29.56 24.99
CA LYS A 5 20.50 -30.14 23.66
C LYS A 5 19.67 -31.41 23.52
N ILE A 6 18.57 -31.39 22.81
CA ILE A 6 17.81 -32.57 22.46
C ILE A 6 17.98 -32.76 20.97
N ASN A 7 18.60 -33.88 20.58
CA ASN A 7 18.73 -34.39 19.22
C ASN A 7 19.36 -33.39 18.22
N ASP A 8 20.53 -32.86 18.55
CA ASP A 8 21.34 -31.94 17.70
C ASP A 8 20.65 -30.61 17.24
N ARG A 9 19.54 -30.24 17.86
CA ARG A 9 18.89 -28.95 17.63
C ARG A 9 18.96 -28.07 18.86
N ILE A 10 19.40 -26.82 18.69
CA ILE A 10 19.39 -25.81 19.74
C ILE A 10 17.96 -25.34 19.93
N CYS A 11 17.27 -25.87 20.95
CA CYS A 11 16.00 -25.31 21.40
C CYS A 11 16.27 -24.28 22.50
N ILE A 12 15.86 -23.05 22.31
CA ILE A 12 15.82 -22.05 23.38
C ILE A 12 14.68 -22.44 24.30
N HIS A 13 15.03 -23.08 25.44
CA HIS A 13 14.06 -23.48 26.45
C HIS A 13 13.69 -22.28 27.31
N TYR A 14 12.54 -21.70 27.03
CA TYR A 14 11.89 -20.77 27.95
C TYR A 14 11.31 -21.62 29.10
N LYS A 15 11.61 -21.24 30.35
CA LYS A 15 11.14 -21.94 31.55
C LYS A 15 9.59 -21.90 31.53
N VAL A 16 8.94 -23.00 31.11
CA VAL A 16 7.50 -23.14 31.08
C VAL A 16 6.99 -23.19 32.52
N THR A 17 6.51 -22.04 33.00
CA THR A 17 6.04 -21.91 34.39
C THR A 17 4.53 -21.67 34.49
N ARG A 18 3.83 -21.49 33.33
CA ARG A 18 2.38 -21.27 33.32
C ARG A 18 1.68 -22.10 32.26
N ARG A 19 0.41 -22.45 32.55
CA ARG A 19 -0.50 -23.19 31.64
C ARG A 19 -0.63 -22.57 30.25
N TRP A 20 -0.44 -21.25 30.15
CA TRP A 20 -0.44 -20.48 28.90
C TRP A 20 0.78 -20.77 28.00
N ASP A 21 1.93 -21.04 28.59
CA ASP A 21 3.17 -21.31 27.82
C ASP A 21 3.06 -22.66 27.09
N VAL A 22 2.43 -23.65 27.72
CA VAL A 22 2.16 -24.97 27.11
C VAL A 22 1.18 -24.84 25.95
N PHE A 23 0.15 -24.02 26.10
CA PHE A 23 -0.84 -23.79 25.05
C PHE A 23 -0.22 -23.05 23.87
N CYS A 24 0.61 -22.02 24.11
CA CYS A 24 1.33 -21.30 23.06
C CYS A 24 2.32 -22.21 22.32
N LEU A 25 3.02 -23.10 23.01
CA LEU A 25 3.92 -24.09 22.39
C LEU A 25 3.14 -25.07 21.51
N ALA A 26 2.00 -25.58 21.98
CA ALA A 26 1.14 -26.49 21.20
C ALA A 26 0.59 -25.83 19.91
N LEU A 27 0.34 -24.52 19.91
CA LEU A 27 -0.07 -23.79 18.72
C LEU A 27 1.06 -23.58 17.71
N ARG A 28 2.32 -23.67 18.12
CA ARG A 28 3.47 -23.57 17.21
C ARG A 28 3.77 -24.87 16.46
N GLU A 29 3.24 -25.98 16.93
CA GLU A 29 3.29 -27.25 16.21
C GLU A 29 2.16 -27.34 15.18
N LEU A 30 2.36 -28.13 14.11
CA LEU A 30 1.35 -28.36 13.08
C LEU A 30 0.30 -29.38 13.54
N THR A 31 -0.60 -28.96 14.41
CA THR A 31 -1.80 -29.71 14.77
C THR A 31 -3.00 -29.25 13.92
N TYR A 32 -4.03 -30.09 13.75
CA TYR A 32 -5.24 -29.69 13.02
C TYR A 32 -5.87 -28.39 13.57
N LEU A 33 -5.87 -28.23 14.88
CA LEU A 33 -6.36 -27.02 15.53
C LEU A 33 -5.47 -25.79 15.19
N ALA A 34 -4.14 -25.95 15.25
CA ALA A 34 -3.21 -24.89 14.91
C ALA A 34 -3.33 -24.47 13.45
N VAL A 35 -3.51 -25.41 12.53
CA VAL A 35 -3.74 -25.12 11.09
C VAL A 35 -4.99 -24.27 10.92
N GLY A 36 -6.12 -24.68 11.53
CA GLY A 36 -7.37 -23.92 11.47
C GLY A 36 -7.24 -22.50 12.04
N LEU A 37 -6.57 -22.35 13.21
CA LEU A 37 -6.35 -21.05 13.83
C LEU A 37 -5.42 -20.15 13.02
N ARG A 38 -4.37 -20.69 12.40
CA ARG A 38 -3.45 -19.92 11.52
C ARG A 38 -4.18 -19.41 10.28
N ILE A 39 -5.02 -20.23 9.65
CA ILE A 39 -5.82 -19.82 8.50
C ILE A 39 -6.82 -18.73 8.91
N LEU A 40 -7.52 -18.91 10.03
CA LEU A 40 -8.45 -17.91 10.54
C LEU A 40 -7.75 -16.59 10.86
N ALA A 41 -6.60 -16.65 11.53
CA ALA A 41 -5.79 -15.47 11.80
C ALA A 41 -5.32 -14.77 10.52
N ALA A 42 -4.93 -15.53 9.49
CA ALA A 42 -4.55 -14.99 8.18
C ALA A 42 -5.75 -14.32 7.47
N LEU A 43 -6.95 -14.89 7.56
CA LEU A 43 -8.18 -14.28 7.06
C LEU A 43 -8.47 -12.95 7.78
N VAL A 44 -8.39 -12.93 9.10
CA VAL A 44 -8.64 -11.72 9.91
C VAL A 44 -7.59 -10.65 9.62
N MET A 45 -6.32 -11.02 9.59
CA MET A 45 -5.21 -10.10 9.30
C MET A 45 -5.33 -9.50 7.89
N GLY A 46 -5.45 -10.34 6.87
CA GLY A 46 -5.64 -9.90 5.49
C GLY A 46 -6.93 -9.11 5.31
N GLY A 47 -8.00 -9.52 6.01
CA GLY A 47 -9.27 -8.81 6.04
C GLY A 47 -9.16 -7.40 6.62
N ALA A 48 -8.51 -7.24 7.78
CA ALA A 48 -8.32 -5.95 8.43
C ALA A 48 -7.53 -4.97 7.54
N LEU A 49 -6.42 -5.46 6.96
CA LEU A 49 -5.60 -4.65 6.03
C LEU A 49 -6.36 -4.32 4.74
N GLY A 50 -7.10 -5.29 4.18
CA GLY A 50 -7.81 -5.14 2.91
C GLY A 50 -9.09 -4.31 3.00
N LEU A 51 -9.79 -4.31 4.16
CA LEU A 51 -10.99 -3.48 4.38
C LEU A 51 -10.67 -2.00 4.24
N GLU A 52 -9.61 -1.55 4.89
CA GLU A 52 -9.15 -0.15 4.80
C GLU A 52 -8.86 0.26 3.35
N ARG A 53 -8.21 -0.63 2.59
CA ARG A 53 -7.87 -0.39 1.19
C ARG A 53 -9.11 -0.35 0.29
N GLY A 54 -10.05 -1.27 0.52
CA GLY A 54 -11.33 -1.32 -0.20
C GLY A 54 -12.18 -0.08 0.02
N MET A 55 -12.28 0.40 1.26
CA MET A 55 -13.03 1.63 1.60
C MET A 55 -12.45 2.89 0.93
N LYS A 56 -11.17 2.88 0.59
CA LYS A 56 -10.50 3.99 -0.10
C LYS A 56 -10.40 3.81 -1.63
N ASN A 57 -11.15 2.88 -2.21
CA ASN A 57 -11.15 2.58 -3.65
C ASN A 57 -9.74 2.35 -4.24
N ARG A 58 -8.86 1.66 -3.46
CA ARG A 58 -7.51 1.33 -3.94
C ARG A 58 -7.55 0.09 -4.86
N PRO A 59 -6.57 -0.08 -5.78
CA PRO A 59 -6.57 -1.16 -6.78
C PRO A 59 -6.71 -2.57 -6.21
N ALA A 60 -6.14 -2.84 -5.02
CA ALA A 60 -6.31 -4.10 -4.29
C ALA A 60 -7.05 -3.85 -2.98
N GLY A 61 -8.16 -4.56 -2.77
CA GLY A 61 -9.04 -4.44 -1.62
C GLY A 61 -9.11 -5.71 -0.77
N LEU A 62 -10.23 -5.87 -0.04
CA LEU A 62 -10.48 -6.93 0.93
C LEU A 62 -10.11 -8.33 0.44
N ARG A 63 -10.69 -8.76 -0.69
CA ARG A 63 -10.51 -10.12 -1.22
C ARG A 63 -9.05 -10.40 -1.57
N THR A 64 -8.37 -9.45 -2.20
CA THR A 64 -6.97 -9.60 -2.63
C THR A 64 -6.04 -9.77 -1.43
N TYR A 65 -6.18 -8.92 -0.41
CA TYR A 65 -5.37 -9.00 0.81
C TYR A 65 -5.62 -10.29 1.58
N MET A 66 -6.90 -10.72 1.72
CA MET A 66 -7.22 -11.99 2.37
C MET A 66 -6.58 -13.17 1.64
N LEU A 67 -6.71 -13.24 0.31
CA LEU A 67 -6.13 -14.33 -0.49
C LEU A 67 -4.61 -14.35 -0.43
N VAL A 68 -3.96 -13.20 -0.47
CA VAL A 68 -2.49 -13.10 -0.34
C VAL A 68 -2.03 -13.57 1.03
N CYS A 69 -2.68 -13.13 2.11
CA CYS A 69 -2.31 -13.53 3.46
C CYS A 69 -2.51 -15.04 3.68
N VAL A 70 -3.66 -15.57 3.30
CA VAL A 70 -3.99 -16.99 3.43
C VAL A 70 -3.08 -17.85 2.54
N GLY A 71 -2.85 -17.45 1.28
CA GLY A 71 -1.98 -18.18 0.37
C GLY A 71 -0.54 -18.27 0.90
N SER A 72 0.00 -17.16 1.40
CA SER A 72 1.33 -17.12 2.03
C SER A 72 1.39 -17.99 3.30
N CYS A 73 0.35 -17.94 4.12
CA CYS A 73 0.22 -18.78 5.32
C CYS A 73 0.21 -20.27 4.97
N LEU A 74 -0.57 -20.68 3.98
CA LEU A 74 -0.65 -22.06 3.51
C LEU A 74 0.69 -22.56 2.97
N ILE A 75 1.36 -21.75 2.14
CA ILE A 75 2.67 -22.11 1.58
C ILE A 75 3.68 -22.33 2.69
N MET A 76 3.70 -21.47 3.72
CA MET A 76 4.62 -21.62 4.83
C MET A 76 4.31 -22.84 5.69
N MET A 77 3.03 -23.14 5.96
CA MET A 77 2.62 -24.36 6.65
C MET A 77 3.00 -25.61 5.86
N THR A 78 2.80 -25.59 4.53
CA THR A 78 3.18 -26.71 3.66
C THR A 78 4.70 -26.92 3.70
N ASN A 79 5.50 -25.85 3.66
CA ASN A 79 6.94 -25.93 3.77
C ASN A 79 7.38 -26.55 5.12
N GLN A 80 6.76 -26.09 6.22
CA GLN A 80 6.99 -26.64 7.56
C GLN A 80 6.60 -28.13 7.64
N TYR A 81 5.47 -28.52 7.06
CA TYR A 81 5.00 -29.91 7.03
C TYR A 81 5.98 -30.83 6.28
N ILE A 82 6.42 -30.43 5.08
CA ILE A 82 7.37 -31.19 4.29
C ILE A 82 8.68 -31.38 5.07
N PHE A 83 9.21 -30.32 5.65
CA PHE A 83 10.44 -30.38 6.43
C PHE A 83 10.32 -31.30 7.67
N GLN A 84 9.18 -31.24 8.37
CA GLN A 84 8.92 -32.13 9.52
C GLN A 84 8.74 -33.60 9.11
N ALA A 85 8.07 -33.86 7.96
CA ALA A 85 7.79 -35.21 7.49
C ALA A 85 9.03 -35.91 6.91
N THR A 86 9.89 -35.18 6.22
CA THR A 86 11.03 -35.76 5.50
C THR A 86 12.37 -35.60 6.22
N GLY A 87 12.47 -34.60 7.11
CA GLY A 87 13.73 -34.21 7.74
C GLY A 87 14.78 -33.64 6.79
N VAL A 88 14.44 -33.52 5.50
CA VAL A 88 15.34 -33.12 4.41
C VAL A 88 14.76 -31.91 3.69
N GLY A 89 15.63 -31.00 3.25
CA GLY A 89 15.25 -29.83 2.46
C GLY A 89 15.53 -28.51 3.20
N ASP A 90 15.34 -27.41 2.48
CA ASP A 90 15.50 -26.06 3.00
C ASP A 90 14.15 -25.56 3.55
N PRO A 91 14.03 -25.29 4.87
CA PRO A 91 12.79 -24.81 5.48
C PRO A 91 12.41 -23.39 5.04
N THR A 92 13.24 -22.70 4.28
CA THR A 92 12.99 -21.32 3.82
C THR A 92 12.68 -21.24 2.32
N ARG A 93 12.88 -22.30 1.57
CA ARG A 93 12.84 -22.30 0.11
C ARG A 93 11.49 -21.83 -0.45
N MET A 94 10.38 -22.39 0.04
CA MET A 94 9.05 -22.01 -0.47
C MET A 94 8.66 -20.59 -0.05
N SER A 95 9.02 -20.17 1.15
CA SER A 95 8.76 -18.80 1.62
C SER A 95 9.56 -17.76 0.83
N ALA A 96 10.79 -18.06 0.44
CA ALA A 96 11.59 -17.19 -0.43
C ALA A 96 10.91 -17.01 -1.80
N GLN A 97 10.28 -18.06 -2.34
CA GLN A 97 9.53 -17.97 -3.60
C GLN A 97 8.26 -17.12 -3.46
N VAL A 98 7.59 -17.12 -2.28
CA VAL A 98 6.46 -16.22 -2.02
C VAL A 98 6.92 -14.77 -2.05
N VAL A 99 8.03 -14.45 -1.34
CA VAL A 99 8.57 -13.09 -1.29
C VAL A 99 8.94 -12.56 -2.67
N SER A 100 9.51 -13.41 -3.53
CA SER A 100 9.80 -13.06 -4.92
C SER A 100 8.54 -13.00 -5.79
N GLY A 101 7.67 -14.00 -5.69
CA GLY A 101 6.48 -14.15 -6.52
C GLY A 101 5.42 -13.08 -6.31
N ILE A 102 5.27 -12.56 -5.09
CA ILE A 102 4.31 -11.48 -4.80
C ILE A 102 4.68 -10.19 -5.56
N GLY A 103 5.95 -10.03 -5.98
CA GLY A 103 6.39 -8.93 -6.82
C GLY A 103 5.62 -8.82 -8.12
N PHE A 104 5.22 -9.93 -8.72
CA PHE A 104 4.37 -9.95 -9.93
C PHE A 104 2.98 -9.33 -9.67
N LEU A 105 2.32 -9.71 -8.57
CA LEU A 105 1.05 -9.11 -8.18
C LEU A 105 1.21 -7.63 -7.82
N GLY A 106 2.30 -7.29 -7.13
CA GLY A 106 2.64 -5.89 -6.83
C GLY A 106 2.80 -5.06 -8.11
N ALA A 107 3.58 -5.52 -9.06
CA ALA A 107 3.78 -4.86 -10.35
C ALA A 107 2.45 -4.69 -11.09
N GLY A 108 1.56 -5.69 -11.06
CA GLY A 108 0.22 -5.62 -11.65
C GLY A 108 -0.69 -4.55 -11.06
N THR A 109 -0.38 -4.01 -9.87
CA THR A 109 -1.14 -2.91 -9.26
C THR A 109 -0.56 -1.53 -9.57
N ILE A 110 0.65 -1.46 -10.13
CA ILE A 110 1.32 -0.20 -10.48
C ILE A 110 0.91 0.19 -11.89
N VAL A 111 0.25 1.32 -12.00
CA VAL A 111 -0.26 1.84 -13.27
C VAL A 111 0.25 3.26 -13.46
N VAL A 112 0.74 3.55 -14.66
CA VAL A 112 1.02 4.91 -15.08
C VAL A 112 -0.28 5.49 -15.65
N SER A 113 -0.79 6.54 -15.02
CA SER A 113 -1.98 7.25 -15.50
C SER A 113 -1.67 8.02 -16.79
N GLN A 114 -2.68 8.32 -17.59
CA GLN A 114 -2.57 9.19 -18.76
C GLN A 114 -1.94 10.56 -18.43
N ARG A 115 -2.05 10.99 -17.18
CA ARG A 115 -1.43 12.22 -16.63
C ARG A 115 -0.01 12.02 -16.10
N ASN A 116 0.71 10.99 -16.57
CA ASN A 116 2.08 10.63 -16.19
C ASN A 116 2.32 10.45 -14.68
N GLN A 117 1.26 10.12 -13.93
CA GLN A 117 1.35 9.81 -12.49
C GLN A 117 1.47 8.31 -12.29
N ILE A 118 2.39 7.90 -11.43
CA ILE A 118 2.53 6.50 -11.01
C ILE A 118 1.60 6.26 -9.82
N LYS A 119 0.57 5.43 -10.02
CA LYS A 119 -0.39 5.00 -8.97
C LYS A 119 -0.15 3.54 -8.61
N GLY A 120 -0.47 3.17 -7.36
CA GLY A 120 -0.42 1.77 -6.92
C GLY A 120 0.82 1.35 -6.16
N LEU A 121 1.87 2.18 -6.02
CA LEU A 121 3.11 1.85 -5.28
C LEU A 121 2.84 1.40 -3.84
N THR A 122 2.03 2.16 -3.09
CA THR A 122 1.65 1.81 -1.71
C THR A 122 0.82 0.52 -1.66
N THR A 123 -0.01 0.26 -2.67
CA THR A 123 -0.78 -0.99 -2.77
C THR A 123 0.14 -2.17 -3.00
N ALA A 124 1.11 -2.06 -3.89
CA ALA A 124 2.12 -3.08 -4.16
C ALA A 124 2.94 -3.41 -2.91
N ALA A 125 3.45 -2.39 -2.21
CA ALA A 125 4.17 -2.54 -0.95
C ALA A 125 3.29 -3.18 0.14
N GLY A 126 2.01 -2.79 0.22
CA GLY A 126 1.05 -3.35 1.17
C GLY A 126 0.76 -4.82 0.92
N LEU A 127 0.64 -5.27 -0.33
CA LEU A 127 0.47 -6.68 -0.69
C LEU A 127 1.71 -7.49 -0.31
N TRP A 128 2.91 -6.96 -0.56
CA TRP A 128 4.17 -7.58 -0.18
C TRP A 128 4.27 -7.76 1.34
N ALA A 129 3.97 -6.72 2.10
CA ALA A 129 3.97 -6.75 3.56
C ALA A 129 2.89 -7.70 4.12
N CYS A 130 1.71 -7.75 3.51
CA CYS A 130 0.63 -8.68 3.87
C CYS A 130 1.05 -10.14 3.64
N ALA A 131 1.77 -10.45 2.55
CA ALA A 131 2.33 -11.77 2.30
C ALA A 131 3.34 -12.17 3.39
N ALA A 132 4.21 -11.24 3.81
CA ALA A 132 5.16 -11.47 4.91
C ALA A 132 4.44 -11.77 6.23
N ALA A 133 3.36 -11.04 6.55
CA ALA A 133 2.53 -11.33 7.72
C ALA A 133 1.88 -12.73 7.65
N GLY A 134 1.41 -13.13 6.45
CA GLY A 134 0.90 -14.47 6.19
C GLY A 134 1.94 -15.57 6.41
N LEU A 135 3.18 -15.37 5.95
CA LEU A 135 4.30 -16.30 6.20
C LEU A 135 4.60 -16.42 7.70
N ALA A 136 4.61 -15.31 8.44
CA ALA A 136 4.82 -15.30 9.89
C ALA A 136 3.72 -16.08 10.64
N LEU A 137 2.45 -15.92 10.24
CA LEU A 137 1.33 -16.71 10.76
C LEU A 137 1.50 -18.19 10.42
N GLY A 138 1.90 -18.48 9.18
CA GLY A 138 2.08 -19.85 8.69
C GLY A 138 3.13 -20.65 9.44
N ILE A 139 4.23 -20.02 9.87
CA ILE A 139 5.25 -20.70 10.71
C ILE A 139 4.89 -20.75 12.20
N GLY A 140 3.82 -20.04 12.63
CA GLY A 140 3.44 -19.92 14.03
C GLY A 140 4.22 -18.85 14.81
N PHE A 141 4.80 -17.86 14.12
CA PHE A 141 5.46 -16.70 14.74
C PHE A 141 4.43 -15.57 14.95
N TYR A 142 3.48 -15.84 15.85
CA TYR A 142 2.32 -14.98 16.08
C TYR A 142 2.68 -13.58 16.56
N GLU A 143 3.70 -13.47 17.41
CA GLU A 143 4.15 -12.20 17.97
C GLU A 143 4.60 -11.25 16.84
N ALA A 144 5.42 -11.74 15.92
CA ALA A 144 5.88 -10.95 14.78
C ALA A 144 4.71 -10.64 13.81
N ALA A 145 3.82 -11.60 13.61
CA ALA A 145 2.67 -11.39 12.74
C ALA A 145 1.73 -10.29 13.27
N VAL A 146 1.45 -10.29 14.59
CA VAL A 146 0.59 -9.27 15.21
C VAL A 146 1.27 -7.90 15.22
N LEU A 147 2.51 -7.84 15.72
CA LEU A 147 3.27 -6.57 15.76
C LEU A 147 3.49 -6.00 14.36
N GLY A 148 3.89 -6.84 13.41
CA GLY A 148 4.07 -6.46 12.01
C GLY A 148 2.75 -6.04 11.37
N GLY A 149 1.68 -6.79 11.58
CA GLY A 149 0.35 -6.47 11.07
C GLY A 149 -0.18 -5.14 11.59
N VAL A 150 -0.01 -4.86 12.89
CA VAL A 150 -0.35 -3.55 13.48
C VAL A 150 0.49 -2.45 12.86
N ALA A 151 1.81 -2.65 12.72
CA ALA A 151 2.68 -1.66 12.10
C ALA A 151 2.27 -1.37 10.65
N ILE A 152 1.99 -2.41 9.85
CA ILE A 152 1.52 -2.27 8.47
C ILE A 152 0.18 -1.49 8.45
N PHE A 153 -0.76 -1.85 9.31
CA PHE A 153 -2.04 -1.16 9.42
C PHE A 153 -1.88 0.32 9.76
N VAL A 154 -1.03 0.64 10.72
CA VAL A 154 -0.72 2.03 11.11
C VAL A 154 -0.11 2.80 9.94
N VAL A 155 0.85 2.22 9.23
CA VAL A 155 1.47 2.86 8.05
C VAL A 155 0.44 3.14 6.96
N LEU A 156 -0.40 2.15 6.63
CA LEU A 156 -1.40 2.28 5.56
C LEU A 156 -2.52 3.27 5.90
N THR A 157 -2.85 3.44 7.20
CA THR A 157 -3.98 4.28 7.64
C THR A 157 -3.57 5.66 8.12
N LEU A 158 -2.62 5.74 9.08
CA LEU A 158 -2.26 6.99 9.78
C LEU A 158 -1.29 7.84 8.97
N LEU A 159 -0.25 7.24 8.39
CA LEU A 159 0.70 8.00 7.58
C LEU A 159 0.05 8.63 6.35
N HIS A 160 -0.91 7.93 5.74
CA HIS A 160 -1.65 8.49 4.61
C HIS A 160 -2.42 9.77 4.98
N ARG A 161 -3.07 9.80 6.16
CA ARG A 161 -3.75 11.02 6.64
C ARG A 161 -2.79 12.17 6.93
N TRP A 162 -1.58 11.85 7.36
CA TRP A 162 -0.53 12.85 7.58
C TRP A 162 0.01 13.39 6.26
N ASP A 163 0.24 12.50 5.30
CA ASP A 163 0.71 12.84 3.98
C ASP A 163 -0.27 13.77 3.25
N ASP A 164 -1.56 13.44 3.24
CA ASP A 164 -2.63 14.28 2.69
C ASP A 164 -2.67 15.68 3.34
N ARG A 165 -2.48 15.76 4.68
CA ARG A 165 -2.44 17.04 5.39
C ARG A 165 -1.17 17.86 5.09
N MET A 166 -0.07 17.21 4.85
CA MET A 166 1.18 17.88 4.50
C MET A 166 1.15 18.38 3.05
N HIS A 167 0.62 17.58 2.13
CA HIS A 167 0.49 17.96 0.72
C HIS A 167 -0.54 19.07 0.50
N SER A 168 -1.70 19.02 1.17
CA SER A 168 -2.74 20.06 1.04
C SER A 168 -2.31 21.46 1.52
N LYS A 169 -1.19 21.58 2.21
CA LYS A 169 -0.58 22.83 2.67
C LYS A 169 0.82 23.06 2.06
N GLY A 170 1.15 22.39 0.99
CA GLY A 170 2.39 22.59 0.25
C GLY A 170 2.47 24.00 -0.35
N ARG A 171 3.68 24.43 -0.77
CA ARG A 171 3.85 25.66 -1.56
C ARG A 171 3.73 25.41 -3.06
N ALA A 172 3.80 24.16 -3.49
CA ALA A 172 3.72 23.77 -4.88
C ALA A 172 2.86 22.54 -5.05
N PHE A 173 2.05 22.54 -6.06
CA PHE A 173 1.19 21.42 -6.46
C PHE A 173 1.06 21.37 -7.98
N ILE A 174 0.68 20.22 -8.50
CA ILE A 174 0.49 20.03 -9.93
C ILE A 174 -0.98 20.25 -10.25
N LEU A 175 -1.24 21.10 -11.22
CA LEU A 175 -2.56 21.46 -11.69
C LEU A 175 -2.80 20.87 -13.08
N TYR A 176 -3.90 20.14 -13.23
CA TYR A 176 -4.47 19.80 -14.53
C TYR A 176 -5.62 20.76 -14.84
N PHE A 177 -5.64 21.31 -16.04
CA PHE A 177 -6.71 22.20 -16.47
C PHE A 177 -7.01 22.07 -17.96
N GLU A 178 -8.25 22.31 -18.29
CA GLU A 178 -8.77 22.33 -19.67
C GLU A 178 -9.22 23.74 -19.99
N LEU A 179 -8.77 24.25 -21.13
CA LEU A 179 -9.15 25.56 -21.62
C LEU A 179 -10.06 25.41 -22.84
N SER A 180 -11.10 26.25 -22.87
CA SER A 180 -11.97 26.36 -24.02
C SER A 180 -11.22 26.91 -25.25
N LYS A 181 -11.68 26.56 -26.44
CA LYS A 181 -11.05 26.90 -27.73
C LYS A 181 -10.73 28.38 -27.90
N ASP A 182 -11.59 29.22 -27.34
CA ASP A 182 -11.52 30.67 -27.51
C ASP A 182 -10.64 31.36 -26.45
N TYR A 183 -10.04 30.60 -25.53
CA TYR A 183 -9.24 31.15 -24.46
C TYR A 183 -7.77 30.71 -24.56
N ALA A 184 -6.90 31.68 -24.88
CA ALA A 184 -5.50 31.39 -25.12
C ALA A 184 -4.75 31.03 -23.81
N LEU A 185 -3.87 30.00 -23.87
CA LEU A 185 -3.00 29.61 -22.75
C LEU A 185 -2.20 30.79 -22.16
N GLY A 186 -1.76 31.72 -23.03
CA GLY A 186 -1.02 32.91 -22.60
C GLY A 186 -1.85 33.89 -21.76
N GLU A 187 -3.17 33.93 -21.96
CA GLU A 187 -4.09 34.74 -21.15
C GLU A 187 -4.33 34.08 -19.80
N PHE A 188 -4.53 32.76 -19.78
CA PHE A 188 -4.60 31.98 -18.54
C PHE A 188 -3.34 32.18 -17.66
N ILE A 189 -2.15 32.02 -18.24
CA ILE A 189 -0.89 32.22 -17.51
C ILE A 189 -0.77 33.64 -16.94
N ARG A 190 -1.17 34.66 -17.72
CA ARG A 190 -1.16 36.06 -17.25
C ARG A 190 -2.15 36.29 -16.12
N ALA A 191 -3.35 35.74 -16.22
CA ALA A 191 -4.37 35.83 -15.18
C ALA A 191 -3.92 35.18 -13.85
N VAL A 192 -3.37 33.95 -13.93
CA VAL A 192 -2.86 33.23 -12.75
C VAL A 192 -1.67 33.96 -12.11
N ARG A 193 -0.75 34.51 -12.91
CA ARG A 193 0.37 35.35 -12.41
C ARG A 193 -0.12 36.64 -11.74
N GLY A 194 -1.20 37.21 -12.21
CA GLY A 194 -1.85 38.36 -11.61
C GLY A 194 -2.40 38.11 -10.21
N MET A 195 -2.68 36.85 -9.84
CA MET A 195 -3.05 36.39 -8.51
C MET A 195 -1.87 36.13 -7.56
N GLU A 196 -0.66 36.62 -7.91
CA GLU A 196 0.60 36.35 -7.18
C GLU A 196 0.99 34.85 -7.12
N ILE A 197 0.52 34.05 -8.06
CA ILE A 197 0.80 32.62 -8.21
C ILE A 197 1.84 32.43 -9.30
N GLU A 198 2.90 31.71 -8.99
CA GLU A 198 3.92 31.33 -9.97
C GLU A 198 3.50 30.04 -10.67
N ILE A 199 3.54 30.04 -12.00
CA ILE A 199 3.23 28.87 -12.84
C ILE A 199 4.48 28.45 -13.61
N PHE A 200 4.81 27.16 -13.52
CA PHE A 200 5.99 26.54 -14.14
C PHE A 200 5.62 25.24 -14.87
N ASP A 201 6.52 24.78 -15.72
CA ASP A 201 6.48 23.46 -16.36
C ASP A 201 5.13 23.16 -17.01
N VAL A 202 4.63 24.13 -17.79
CA VAL A 202 3.36 23.98 -18.51
C VAL A 202 3.56 23.01 -19.67
N ARG A 203 2.83 21.90 -19.66
CA ARG A 203 2.84 20.87 -20.70
C ARG A 203 1.47 20.70 -21.29
N MET A 204 1.38 20.57 -22.59
CA MET A 204 0.15 20.23 -23.29
C MET A 204 -0.04 18.72 -23.28
N GLU A 205 -1.20 18.24 -22.82
CA GLU A 205 -1.57 16.83 -22.86
C GLU A 205 -2.23 16.52 -24.22
N SER A 206 -1.45 15.93 -25.10
CA SER A 206 -1.83 15.69 -26.50
C SER A 206 -2.69 14.44 -26.73
N GLU A 207 -2.82 13.55 -25.73
CA GLU A 207 -3.41 12.21 -25.91
C GLU A 207 -4.85 12.05 -25.42
N MET A 208 -5.45 13.08 -24.83
CA MET A 208 -6.85 12.99 -24.40
C MET A 208 -7.82 13.33 -25.52
N VAL A 209 -8.81 12.47 -25.71
CA VAL A 209 -10.01 12.81 -26.48
C VAL A 209 -10.81 13.83 -25.66
N LEU A 210 -10.57 15.10 -25.92
CA LEU A 210 -11.28 16.22 -25.31
C LEU A 210 -12.58 16.46 -26.05
N ARG A 211 -13.54 17.10 -25.39
CA ARG A 211 -14.72 17.62 -26.04
C ARG A 211 -14.31 18.64 -27.12
N ASP A 212 -15.06 18.76 -28.19
CA ASP A 212 -14.70 19.53 -29.38
C ASP A 212 -14.09 20.90 -29.09
N GLY A 213 -12.78 21.00 -29.35
CA GLY A 213 -12.04 22.25 -29.32
C GLY A 213 -11.40 22.66 -27.96
N GLU A 214 -11.49 21.85 -26.95
CA GLU A 214 -10.77 22.07 -25.67
C GLU A 214 -9.32 21.61 -25.76
N SER A 215 -8.44 22.28 -25.03
CA SER A 215 -7.03 21.90 -24.91
C SER A 215 -6.70 21.63 -23.45
N ALA A 216 -6.10 20.47 -23.17
CA ALA A 216 -5.68 20.06 -21.83
C ALA A 216 -4.21 20.39 -21.56
N PHE A 217 -3.95 20.84 -20.36
CA PHE A 217 -2.62 21.23 -19.90
C PHE A 217 -2.38 20.72 -18.48
N THR A 218 -1.12 20.41 -18.21
CA THR A 218 -0.60 20.18 -16.87
C THR A 218 0.43 21.25 -16.55
N ALA A 219 0.36 21.83 -15.37
CA ALA A 219 1.34 22.82 -14.92
C ALA A 219 1.65 22.69 -13.44
N THR A 220 2.85 23.10 -13.03
CA THR A 220 3.20 23.19 -11.63
C THR A 220 2.90 24.60 -11.13
N ILE A 221 2.05 24.70 -10.14
CA ILE A 221 1.67 25.93 -9.44
C ILE A 221 2.50 26.06 -8.17
N LYS A 222 3.02 27.27 -7.92
CA LYS A 222 3.74 27.59 -6.68
C LYS A 222 3.22 28.89 -6.09
N THR A 223 2.80 28.83 -4.84
CA THR A 223 2.34 29.98 -4.08
C THR A 223 3.45 30.54 -3.19
N LYS A 224 3.49 31.87 -2.98
CA LYS A 224 4.48 32.52 -2.13
C LYS A 224 4.37 32.12 -0.66
N GLN A 225 3.17 31.84 -0.18
CA GLN A 225 2.89 31.40 1.18
C GLN A 225 2.23 30.03 1.18
N ARG A 226 2.24 29.34 2.35
CA ARG A 226 1.43 28.13 2.54
C ARG A 226 -0.04 28.50 2.54
N VAL A 227 -0.73 28.22 1.46
CA VAL A 227 -2.16 28.46 1.28
C VAL A 227 -2.88 27.13 1.13
N ASP A 228 -4.13 27.07 1.56
CA ASP A 228 -4.98 25.93 1.27
C ASP A 228 -5.21 25.86 -0.25
N HIS A 229 -4.75 24.77 -0.86
CA HIS A 229 -4.83 24.58 -2.31
C HIS A 229 -6.27 24.72 -2.84
N ARG A 230 -7.27 24.34 -2.04
CA ARG A 230 -8.70 24.47 -2.40
C ARG A 230 -9.08 25.91 -2.71
N LYS A 231 -8.59 26.86 -1.90
CA LYS A 231 -8.88 28.29 -2.12
C LYS A 231 -8.28 28.79 -3.43
N VAL A 232 -7.04 28.37 -3.71
CA VAL A 232 -6.35 28.72 -4.95
C VAL A 232 -7.08 28.10 -6.15
N LEU A 233 -7.53 26.86 -6.04
CA LEU A 233 -8.29 26.18 -7.09
C LEU A 233 -9.63 26.88 -7.32
N ASP A 234 -10.34 27.29 -6.28
CA ASP A 234 -11.60 27.97 -6.40
C ASP A 234 -11.44 29.37 -7.07
N GLU A 235 -10.35 30.08 -6.77
CA GLU A 235 -10.02 31.35 -7.44
C GLU A 235 -9.70 31.14 -8.93
N ILE A 236 -8.89 30.12 -9.28
CA ILE A 236 -8.54 29.83 -10.67
C ILE A 236 -9.79 29.36 -11.46
N LYS A 237 -10.72 28.64 -10.84
CA LYS A 237 -11.99 28.22 -11.46
C LYS A 237 -12.87 29.39 -11.89
N THR A 238 -12.73 30.55 -11.27
CA THR A 238 -13.50 31.74 -11.65
C THR A 238 -13.01 32.41 -12.91
N LEU A 239 -11.85 32.02 -13.43
CA LEU A 239 -11.28 32.60 -14.66
C LEU A 239 -12.13 32.21 -15.88
N PRO A 240 -12.40 33.16 -16.78
CA PRO A 240 -13.12 32.89 -18.00
C PRO A 240 -12.32 31.89 -18.87
N GLY A 241 -13.01 30.92 -19.48
CA GLY A 241 -12.38 29.97 -20.39
C GLY A 241 -11.78 28.72 -19.72
N VAL A 242 -11.82 28.57 -18.39
CA VAL A 242 -11.47 27.33 -17.69
C VAL A 242 -12.67 26.39 -17.73
N ALA A 243 -12.59 25.32 -18.52
CA ALA A 243 -13.64 24.31 -18.65
C ALA A 243 -13.58 23.27 -17.53
N TYR A 244 -12.36 22.85 -17.15
CA TYR A 244 -12.12 21.89 -16.07
C TYR A 244 -10.83 22.22 -15.33
N LEU A 245 -10.79 21.91 -14.01
CA LEU A 245 -9.64 22.15 -13.16
C LEU A 245 -9.57 21.10 -12.04
N GLU A 246 -8.40 20.47 -11.89
CA GLU A 246 -8.16 19.45 -10.86
C GLU A 246 -6.71 19.50 -10.37
N GLU A 247 -6.49 19.33 -9.06
CA GLU A 247 -5.17 19.08 -8.48
C GLU A 247 -4.79 17.60 -8.68
N LEU A 248 -3.55 17.35 -9.12
CA LEU A 248 -3.03 16.02 -9.42
C LEU A 248 -2.25 15.39 -8.25
#